data_52df87c840a4f98ef82bb303f2da936c
#
_entry.id   52df87c840a4f98ef82bb303f2da936c
#
_cell.length_a   1.000
_cell.length_b   1.000
_cell.length_c   1.000
_cell.angle_alpha   90.00
_cell.angle_beta   90.00
_cell.angle_gamma   90.00
#
_symmetry.space_group_name_H-M   'P 1'
#
loop_
_entity.id
_entity.type
_entity.pdbx_description
1 polymer ?
#
loop_
_entity_poly.entity_id
_entity_poly.type
_entity_poly.pdbx_seq_one_letter_code
_entity_poly.pdbx_strand_id
1 'polypeptide(L)'
;RSRGLGDVYKRQFLERAAQIEGLYVPLFYDAEYNEDGTLKSFTPNNEYAPATVKKQIVMDVTDAPYPMKPVVPFIKVTQDRVVLEIQRGCIRGCRFCQAGMLYRPVRERNVERLKQYAHDMLQNTGHEEISLSSLSSSDYSELKELVTYLIDEFKNKGINISLPSLRIDAFSLDVMSKVQDIRKSSLTFAPEAGSQRMRDVINCLLYTS
;
A
#
# COMPACT_ATOMS: atom_id res chain seq x y z
N ARG A 1 11.51 -38.26 -20.51
CA ARG A 1 11.18 -37.07 -19.71
C ARG A 1 10.28 -37.52 -18.55
N SER A 2 10.83 -37.63 -17.35
CA SER A 2 10.10 -38.01 -16.14
C SER A 2 9.21 -36.81 -15.68
N ARG A 3 8.02 -36.70 -16.24
CA ARG A 3 7.03 -35.72 -15.78
C ARG A 3 6.55 -35.98 -14.35
N GLY A 4 6.57 -37.27 -13.92
CA GLY A 4 6.08 -37.68 -12.62
C GLY A 4 6.90 -37.20 -11.41
N LEU A 5 8.23 -37.14 -11.50
CA LEU A 5 9.07 -36.65 -10.39
C LEU A 5 8.87 -35.14 -10.12
N GLY A 6 8.75 -34.35 -11.18
CA GLY A 6 8.47 -32.91 -11.04
C GLY A 6 7.15 -32.66 -10.33
N ASP A 7 6.12 -33.43 -10.62
CA ASP A 7 4.80 -33.26 -9.99
C ASP A 7 4.80 -33.72 -8.51
N VAL A 8 5.55 -34.79 -8.18
CA VAL A 8 5.72 -35.23 -6.79
C VAL A 8 6.44 -34.16 -5.95
N TYR A 9 7.55 -33.61 -6.43
CA TYR A 9 8.28 -32.57 -5.72
C TYR A 9 7.44 -31.30 -5.57
N LYS A 10 6.69 -30.93 -6.59
CA LYS A 10 5.78 -29.77 -6.54
C LYS A 10 4.70 -29.99 -5.48
N ARG A 11 4.09 -31.15 -5.42
CA ARG A 11 3.07 -31.48 -4.43
C ARG A 11 3.62 -31.42 -3.01
N GLN A 12 4.76 -32.06 -2.76
CA GLN A 12 5.44 -32.00 -1.45
C GLN A 12 5.80 -30.58 -1.03
N PHE A 13 6.23 -29.75 -1.98
CA PHE A 13 6.49 -28.32 -1.72
C PHE A 13 5.21 -27.61 -1.30
N LEU A 14 4.10 -27.81 -2.00
CA LEU A 14 2.82 -27.20 -1.70
C LEU A 14 2.25 -27.68 -0.35
N GLU A 15 2.42 -28.96 -0.01
CA GLU A 15 2.02 -29.51 1.30
C GLU A 15 2.81 -28.86 2.45
N ARG A 16 4.10 -28.64 2.28
CA ARG A 16 4.90 -27.87 3.25
C ARG A 16 4.50 -26.39 3.30
N ALA A 17 4.21 -25.80 2.16
CA ALA A 17 3.75 -24.39 2.08
C ALA A 17 2.40 -24.19 2.78
N ALA A 18 1.47 -25.14 2.66
CA ALA A 18 0.16 -25.07 3.31
C ALA A 18 0.23 -25.11 4.85
N GLN A 19 1.34 -25.58 5.43
CA GLN A 19 1.58 -25.62 6.88
C GLN A 19 2.16 -24.30 7.40
N ILE A 20 2.56 -23.36 6.51
CA ILE A 20 3.04 -22.04 6.91
C ILE A 20 1.83 -21.15 7.16
N GLU A 21 1.74 -20.57 8.36
CA GLU A 21 0.66 -19.64 8.71
C GLU A 21 0.54 -18.49 7.71
N GLY A 22 -0.68 -18.23 7.25
CA GLY A 22 -0.99 -17.16 6.31
C GLY A 22 -0.81 -17.52 4.84
N LEU A 23 -0.26 -18.68 4.51
CA LEU A 23 -0.18 -19.16 3.13
C LEU A 23 -1.46 -19.90 2.74
N TYR A 24 -2.04 -19.49 1.63
CA TYR A 24 -3.18 -20.13 0.97
C TYR A 24 -2.70 -20.86 -0.28
N VAL A 25 -2.97 -22.16 -0.34
CA VAL A 25 -2.65 -23.01 -1.50
C VAL A 25 -3.96 -23.37 -2.21
N PRO A 26 -4.35 -22.68 -3.28
CA PRO A 26 -5.66 -22.86 -3.93
C PRO A 26 -5.97 -24.29 -4.35
N LEU A 27 -4.95 -25.06 -4.73
CA LEU A 27 -5.09 -26.47 -5.15
C LEU A 27 -5.67 -27.37 -4.05
N PHE A 28 -5.57 -26.96 -2.80
CA PHE A 28 -5.98 -27.75 -1.63
C PHE A 28 -7.36 -27.39 -1.09
N TYR A 29 -8.18 -26.68 -1.90
CA TYR A 29 -9.54 -26.31 -1.54
C TYR A 29 -10.48 -26.56 -2.69
N ASP A 30 -11.65 -27.08 -2.38
CA ASP A 30 -12.75 -27.27 -3.31
C ASP A 30 -13.84 -26.23 -3.03
N ALA A 31 -14.29 -25.57 -4.10
CA ALA A 31 -15.41 -24.65 -4.08
C ALA A 31 -16.61 -25.29 -4.76
N GLU A 32 -17.73 -25.40 -4.06
CA GLU A 32 -19.02 -25.79 -4.64
C GLU A 32 -19.92 -24.56 -4.75
N TYR A 33 -20.66 -24.49 -5.85
CA TYR A 33 -21.58 -23.40 -6.13
C TYR A 33 -23.01 -23.89 -6.22
N ASN A 34 -23.95 -23.06 -5.82
CA ASN A 34 -25.38 -23.26 -6.05
C ASN A 34 -25.73 -22.98 -7.51
N GLU A 35 -26.95 -23.36 -7.93
CA GLU A 35 -27.46 -23.12 -9.30
C GLU A 35 -27.49 -21.62 -9.67
N ASP A 36 -27.67 -20.75 -8.70
CA ASP A 36 -27.68 -19.28 -8.87
C ASP A 36 -26.26 -18.66 -8.91
N GLY A 37 -25.20 -19.47 -8.86
CA GLY A 37 -23.80 -19.03 -8.87
C GLY A 37 -23.27 -18.54 -7.52
N THR A 38 -24.05 -18.59 -6.45
CA THR A 38 -23.55 -18.29 -5.09
C THR A 38 -22.71 -19.44 -4.54
N LEU A 39 -21.70 -19.11 -3.69
CA LEU A 39 -20.85 -20.10 -3.06
C LEU A 39 -21.67 -20.96 -2.06
N LYS A 40 -21.71 -22.27 -2.30
CA LYS A 40 -22.37 -23.23 -1.42
C LYS A 40 -21.43 -23.73 -0.32
N SER A 41 -20.22 -24.12 -0.68
CA SER A 41 -19.20 -24.58 0.26
C SER A 41 -17.81 -24.24 -0.23
N PHE A 42 -16.88 -24.09 0.70
CA PHE A 42 -15.45 -23.93 0.44
C PHE A 42 -14.68 -24.71 1.50
N THR A 43 -14.15 -25.87 1.12
CA THR A 43 -13.59 -26.82 2.07
C THR A 43 -12.20 -27.29 1.65
N PRO A 44 -11.29 -27.53 2.62
CA PRO A 44 -10.00 -28.14 2.29
C PRO A 44 -10.20 -29.58 1.81
N ASN A 45 -9.45 -29.96 0.78
CA ASN A 45 -9.38 -31.31 0.21
C ASN A 45 -8.04 -32.02 0.51
N ASN A 46 -7.23 -31.44 1.38
CA ASN A 46 -5.91 -31.94 1.75
C ASN A 46 -5.72 -31.80 3.28
N GLU A 47 -5.13 -32.81 3.92
CA GLU A 47 -4.91 -32.84 5.37
C GLU A 47 -4.01 -31.72 5.92
N TYR A 48 -3.11 -31.17 5.06
CA TYR A 48 -2.22 -30.07 5.44
C TYR A 48 -2.86 -28.67 5.27
N ALA A 49 -4.03 -28.59 4.65
CA ALA A 49 -4.70 -27.33 4.42
C ALA A 49 -5.64 -26.99 5.58
N PRO A 50 -5.47 -25.83 6.24
CA PRO A 50 -6.34 -25.43 7.34
C PRO A 50 -7.74 -25.02 6.82
N ALA A 51 -8.78 -25.27 7.61
CA ALA A 51 -10.14 -24.84 7.27
C ALA A 51 -10.26 -23.30 7.10
N THR A 52 -9.41 -22.56 7.77
CA THR A 52 -9.33 -21.09 7.67
C THR A 52 -7.87 -20.65 7.65
N VAL A 53 -7.49 -19.91 6.62
CA VAL A 53 -6.16 -19.30 6.52
C VAL A 53 -6.19 -17.95 7.25
N LYS A 54 -5.42 -17.83 8.33
CA LYS A 54 -5.31 -16.59 9.10
C LYS A 54 -4.30 -15.65 8.47
N LYS A 55 -4.73 -14.43 8.18
CA LYS A 55 -3.85 -13.37 7.66
C LYS A 55 -2.73 -13.08 8.65
N GLN A 56 -1.50 -13.09 8.17
CA GLN A 56 -0.33 -12.66 8.94
C GLN A 56 -0.11 -11.16 8.81
N ILE A 57 0.16 -10.49 9.92
CA ILE A 57 0.27 -9.03 9.99
C ILE A 57 1.51 -8.67 10.81
N VAL A 58 2.43 -7.92 10.19
CA VAL A 58 3.50 -7.22 10.91
C VAL A 58 2.91 -5.96 11.49
N MET A 59 2.74 -5.89 12.81
CA MET A 59 2.08 -4.78 13.50
C MET A 59 2.94 -3.52 13.52
N ASP A 60 4.23 -3.63 13.80
CA ASP A 60 5.18 -2.53 13.69
C ASP A 60 5.91 -2.61 12.35
N VAL A 61 5.68 -1.62 11.50
CA VAL A 61 6.33 -1.53 10.17
C VAL A 61 7.56 -0.64 10.18
N THR A 62 7.90 -0.01 11.31
CA THR A 62 9.02 0.93 11.44
C THR A 62 10.33 0.29 11.09
N ASP A 63 10.60 -0.89 11.66
CA ASP A 63 11.84 -1.64 11.44
C ASP A 63 11.68 -2.77 10.41
N ALA A 64 10.52 -2.85 9.75
CA ALA A 64 10.34 -3.81 8.66
C ALA A 64 11.37 -3.57 7.53
N PRO A 65 11.93 -4.64 6.92
CA PRO A 65 12.90 -4.51 5.84
C PRO A 65 12.42 -3.56 4.75
N TYR A 66 13.28 -2.64 4.33
CA TYR A 66 13.01 -1.65 3.30
C TYR A 66 14.14 -1.63 2.26
N PRO A 67 13.86 -1.50 0.95
CA PRO A 67 14.87 -1.55 -0.09
C PRO A 67 15.67 -0.24 -0.17
N MET A 68 16.71 -0.13 0.65
CA MET A 68 17.55 1.07 0.74
C MET A 68 18.43 1.31 -0.49
N LYS A 69 18.65 0.28 -1.30
CA LYS A 69 19.45 0.32 -2.53
C LYS A 69 18.68 -0.35 -3.66
N PRO A 70 17.56 0.27 -4.12
CA PRO A 70 16.81 -0.28 -5.23
C PRO A 70 17.66 -0.27 -6.51
N VAL A 71 17.39 -1.22 -7.39
CA VAL A 71 18.04 -1.25 -8.71
C VAL A 71 17.52 -0.09 -9.55
N VAL A 72 18.42 0.78 -9.99
CA VAL A 72 18.09 1.91 -10.87
C VAL A 72 18.27 1.48 -12.31
N PRO A 73 17.23 1.57 -13.17
CA PRO A 73 17.34 1.21 -14.58
C PRO A 73 18.14 2.24 -15.37
N PHE A 74 18.81 1.81 -16.45
CA PHE A 74 19.52 2.72 -17.37
C PHE A 74 18.58 3.57 -18.22
N ILE A 75 17.35 3.13 -18.43
CA ILE A 75 16.34 3.87 -19.19
C ILE A 75 15.40 4.59 -18.23
N LYS A 76 14.91 5.74 -18.64
CA LYS A 76 13.89 6.47 -17.86
C LYS A 76 12.59 5.65 -17.80
N VAL A 77 12.10 5.43 -16.60
CA VAL A 77 10.84 4.71 -16.33
C VAL A 77 9.77 5.65 -15.78
N THR A 78 8.51 5.22 -15.78
CA THR A 78 7.39 6.05 -15.32
C THR A 78 7.50 6.42 -13.84
N GLN A 79 8.04 5.52 -13.00
CA GLN A 79 8.23 5.71 -11.56
C GLN A 79 9.71 5.96 -11.22
N ASP A 80 10.33 6.95 -11.88
CA ASP A 80 11.73 7.30 -11.71
C ASP A 80 11.94 8.20 -10.48
N ARG A 81 11.71 7.63 -9.29
CA ARG A 81 11.70 8.35 -8.02
C ARG A 81 11.94 7.45 -6.82
N VAL A 82 12.36 8.04 -5.70
CA VAL A 82 12.32 7.40 -4.39
C VAL A 82 10.87 7.31 -3.92
N VAL A 83 10.43 6.14 -3.49
CA VAL A 83 9.11 5.94 -2.90
C VAL A 83 9.26 5.63 -1.42
N LEU A 84 8.64 6.41 -0.55
CA LEU A 84 8.57 6.19 0.89
C LEU A 84 7.16 5.73 1.27
N GLU A 85 7.01 4.48 1.68
CA GLU A 85 5.75 3.97 2.23
C GLU A 85 5.60 4.52 3.66
N ILE A 86 4.77 5.55 3.83
CA ILE A 86 4.60 6.24 5.13
C ILE A 86 3.66 5.49 6.05
N GLN A 87 2.64 4.86 5.49
CA GLN A 87 1.69 4.01 6.23
C GLN A 87 1.15 2.89 5.36
N ARG A 88 0.74 1.82 6.00
CA ARG A 88 0.09 0.65 5.40
C ARG A 88 -1.31 0.48 5.94
N GLY A 89 -2.28 0.25 5.05
CA GLY A 89 -3.69 0.20 5.38
C GLY A 89 -4.40 1.55 5.22
N CYS A 90 -5.69 1.59 5.53
CA CYS A 90 -6.52 2.79 5.49
C CYS A 90 -7.61 2.71 6.55
N ILE A 91 -7.86 3.80 7.28
CA ILE A 91 -8.91 3.90 8.30
C ILE A 91 -10.32 4.02 7.70
N ARG A 92 -10.40 4.41 6.43
CA ARG A 92 -11.67 4.67 5.75
C ARG A 92 -12.40 3.36 5.44
N GLY A 93 -13.71 3.42 5.37
CA GLY A 93 -14.57 2.27 5.14
C GLY A 93 -15.31 2.32 3.80
N CYS A 94 -14.69 2.88 2.76
CA CYS A 94 -15.32 2.97 1.43
C CYS A 94 -15.74 1.59 0.94
N ARG A 95 -17.04 1.40 0.65
CA ARG A 95 -17.63 0.09 0.33
C ARG A 95 -17.10 -0.56 -0.94
N PHE A 96 -16.60 0.23 -1.88
CA PHE A 96 -16.00 -0.25 -3.11
C PHE A 96 -14.51 -0.62 -2.98
N CYS A 97 -13.85 -0.23 -1.87
CA CYS A 97 -12.40 -0.31 -1.75
C CYS A 97 -11.94 -1.63 -1.14
N GLN A 98 -11.52 -2.57 -1.98
CA GLN A 98 -10.93 -3.83 -1.54
C GLN A 98 -9.62 -3.62 -0.76
N ALA A 99 -8.76 -2.69 -1.21
CA ALA A 99 -7.49 -2.40 -0.56
C ALA A 99 -7.67 -1.93 0.89
N GLY A 100 -8.70 -1.11 1.17
CA GLY A 100 -9.05 -0.67 2.51
C GLY A 100 -9.40 -1.82 3.46
N MET A 101 -9.89 -2.95 2.95
CA MET A 101 -10.19 -4.16 3.75
C MET A 101 -8.97 -5.06 3.87
N LEU A 102 -8.24 -5.30 2.77
CA LEU A 102 -7.12 -6.23 2.74
C LEU A 102 -5.95 -5.78 3.60
N TYR A 103 -5.67 -4.47 3.68
CA TYR A 103 -4.47 -3.95 4.35
C TYR A 103 -4.71 -3.43 5.78
N ARG A 104 -5.87 -3.69 6.37
CA ARG A 104 -6.13 -3.42 7.80
C ARG A 104 -5.33 -4.36 8.71
N PRO A 105 -4.95 -3.86 9.92
CA PRO A 105 -5.12 -2.51 10.47
C PRO A 105 -4.19 -1.48 9.83
N VAL A 106 -4.44 -0.19 10.12
CA VAL A 106 -3.51 0.89 9.76
C VAL A 106 -2.25 0.78 10.61
N ARG A 107 -1.11 0.93 9.97
CA ARG A 107 0.21 0.89 10.60
C ARG A 107 1.06 1.99 9.98
N GLU A 108 1.43 2.93 10.79
CA GLU A 108 2.25 4.06 10.39
C GLU A 108 3.74 3.73 10.61
N ARG A 109 4.58 4.25 9.76
CA ARG A 109 6.02 4.18 9.92
C ARG A 109 6.49 5.43 10.65
N ASN A 110 7.40 5.27 11.59
CA ASN A 110 7.95 6.37 12.39
C ASN A 110 8.61 7.42 11.48
N VAL A 111 8.36 8.71 11.78
CA VAL A 111 8.82 9.84 10.98
C VAL A 111 10.34 9.94 10.93
N GLU A 112 11.04 9.68 12.02
CA GLU A 112 12.51 9.74 12.05
C GLU A 112 13.12 8.67 11.14
N ARG A 113 12.50 7.49 11.09
CA ARG A 113 12.94 6.42 10.19
C ARG A 113 12.71 6.79 8.73
N LEU A 114 11.61 7.47 8.42
CA LEU A 114 11.32 7.96 7.06
C LEU A 114 12.30 9.05 6.62
N LYS A 115 12.69 9.96 7.53
CA LYS A 115 13.73 10.96 7.29
C LYS A 115 15.06 10.30 6.92
N GLN A 116 15.47 9.27 7.67
CA GLN A 116 16.67 8.51 7.36
C GLN A 116 16.59 7.80 6.02
N TYR A 117 15.46 7.13 5.73
CA TYR A 117 15.24 6.44 4.46
C TYR A 117 15.31 7.40 3.25
N ALA A 118 14.77 8.63 3.40
CA ALA A 118 14.86 9.64 2.35
C ALA A 118 16.31 9.94 1.97
N HIS A 119 17.16 10.18 2.96
CA HIS A 119 18.60 10.44 2.74
C HIS A 119 19.29 9.25 2.09
N ASP A 120 19.18 8.07 2.68
CA ASP A 120 19.91 6.89 2.25
C ASP A 120 19.51 6.48 0.83
N MET A 121 18.20 6.52 0.53
CA MET A 121 17.72 6.14 -0.80
C MET A 121 18.09 7.16 -1.88
N LEU A 122 18.01 8.46 -1.60
CA LEU A 122 18.46 9.49 -2.54
C LEU A 122 19.95 9.37 -2.82
N GLN A 123 20.76 9.15 -1.78
CA GLN A 123 22.21 8.97 -1.92
C GLN A 123 22.54 7.72 -2.75
N ASN A 124 21.78 6.64 -2.57
CA ASN A 124 22.03 5.36 -3.25
C ASN A 124 21.51 5.32 -4.69
N THR A 125 20.55 6.18 -5.07
CA THR A 125 19.88 6.12 -6.38
C THR A 125 20.15 7.31 -7.27
N GLY A 126 20.40 8.49 -6.70
CA GLY A 126 20.53 9.73 -7.46
C GLY A 126 19.21 10.27 -8.02
N HIS A 127 18.06 9.77 -7.57
CA HIS A 127 16.77 10.30 -8.00
C HIS A 127 16.53 11.73 -7.51
N GLU A 128 15.77 12.50 -8.28
CA GLU A 128 15.45 13.91 -8.00
C GLU A 128 14.00 14.10 -7.51
N GLU A 129 13.31 13.03 -7.15
CA GLU A 129 11.94 13.07 -6.64
C GLU A 129 11.73 12.05 -5.51
N ILE A 130 11.00 12.48 -4.47
CA ILE A 130 10.48 11.62 -3.40
C ILE A 130 8.96 11.58 -3.51
N SER A 131 8.38 10.39 -3.50
CA SER A 131 6.92 10.17 -3.42
C SER A 131 6.55 9.50 -2.11
N LEU A 132 5.61 10.11 -1.36
CA LEU A 132 5.09 9.54 -0.13
C LEU A 132 3.94 8.59 -0.44
N SER A 133 4.16 7.28 -0.32
CA SER A 133 3.19 6.26 -0.71
C SER A 133 2.34 5.79 0.46
N SER A 134 1.02 5.78 0.24
CA SER A 134 0.02 5.16 1.13
C SER A 134 -1.32 5.01 0.41
N LEU A 135 -2.31 4.37 1.05
CA LEU A 135 -3.70 4.37 0.58
C LEU A 135 -4.44 5.67 0.89
N SER A 136 -3.94 6.48 1.81
CA SER A 136 -4.49 7.80 2.17
C SER A 136 -3.42 8.62 2.87
N SER A 137 -2.63 9.36 2.10
CA SER A 137 -1.49 10.12 2.63
C SER A 137 -1.92 11.23 3.59
N SER A 138 -3.11 11.81 3.38
CA SER A 138 -3.66 12.82 4.27
C SER A 138 -4.01 12.32 5.68
N ASP A 139 -4.14 11.00 5.86
CA ASP A 139 -4.49 10.40 7.15
C ASP A 139 -3.24 9.97 7.96
N TYR A 140 -2.03 10.16 7.45
CA TYR A 140 -0.80 9.91 8.19
C TYR A 140 -0.61 10.98 9.29
N SER A 141 -0.45 10.53 10.54
CA SER A 141 -0.48 11.40 11.72
C SER A 141 0.62 12.48 11.72
N GLU A 142 1.81 12.14 11.24
CA GLU A 142 2.99 13.00 11.22
C GLU A 142 3.28 13.62 9.84
N LEU A 143 2.27 13.69 8.94
CA LEU A 143 2.44 14.17 7.57
C LEU A 143 3.07 15.57 7.51
N LYS A 144 2.58 16.50 8.35
CA LYS A 144 3.04 17.90 8.36
C LYS A 144 4.52 17.99 8.74
N GLU A 145 4.93 17.25 9.76
CA GLU A 145 6.33 17.21 10.20
C GLU A 145 7.22 16.65 9.12
N LEU A 146 6.87 15.47 8.58
CA LEU A 146 7.65 14.81 7.53
C LEU A 146 7.81 15.71 6.30
N VAL A 147 6.72 16.26 5.78
CA VAL A 147 6.74 17.10 4.58
C VAL A 147 7.56 18.37 4.81
N THR A 148 7.38 19.03 5.96
CA THR A 148 8.17 20.24 6.30
C THR A 148 9.66 19.91 6.33
N TYR A 149 10.05 18.83 7.01
CA TYR A 149 11.43 18.39 7.05
C TYR A 149 12.00 18.10 5.66
N LEU A 150 11.31 17.31 4.84
CA LEU A 150 11.78 16.96 3.49
C LEU A 150 11.96 18.20 2.62
N ILE A 151 11.03 19.17 2.74
CA ILE A 151 11.14 20.43 2.03
C ILE A 151 12.39 21.19 2.45
N ASP A 152 12.54 21.42 3.75
CA ASP A 152 13.64 22.24 4.27
C ASP A 152 15.02 21.61 4.00
N GLU A 153 15.11 20.30 4.08
CA GLU A 153 16.35 19.56 3.83
C GLU A 153 16.73 19.51 2.34
N PHE A 154 15.74 19.36 1.45
CA PHE A 154 16.02 19.03 0.05
C PHE A 154 15.72 20.17 -0.95
N LYS A 155 15.11 21.28 -0.54
CA LYS A 155 14.78 22.41 -1.45
C LYS A 155 15.96 22.95 -2.23
N ASN A 156 17.15 23.03 -1.60
CA ASN A 156 18.36 23.54 -2.24
C ASN A 156 19.10 22.49 -3.07
N LYS A 157 18.65 21.22 -3.02
CA LYS A 157 19.23 20.08 -3.77
C LYS A 157 18.43 19.75 -5.03
N GLY A 158 17.37 20.52 -5.34
CA GLY A 158 16.54 20.29 -6.51
C GLY A 158 15.62 19.06 -6.42
N ILE A 159 15.44 18.48 -5.22
CA ILE A 159 14.60 17.31 -5.01
C ILE A 159 13.14 17.71 -4.89
N ASN A 160 12.28 17.09 -5.69
CA ASN A 160 10.83 17.32 -5.66
C ASN A 160 10.14 16.36 -4.69
N ILE A 161 9.02 16.83 -4.09
CA ILE A 161 8.21 16.00 -3.20
C ILE A 161 6.82 15.83 -3.81
N SER A 162 6.39 14.58 -3.96
CA SER A 162 5.10 14.19 -4.50
C SER A 162 4.24 13.56 -3.42
N LEU A 163 2.99 14.02 -3.31
CA LEU A 163 1.99 13.55 -2.35
C LEU A 163 0.82 12.91 -3.10
N PRO A 164 0.89 11.63 -3.44
CA PRO A 164 -0.24 10.92 -4.03
C PRO A 164 -1.31 10.59 -2.98
N SER A 165 -2.50 10.23 -3.44
CA SER A 165 -3.60 9.73 -2.59
C SER A 165 -4.08 10.73 -1.54
N LEU A 166 -4.19 12.00 -1.94
CA LEU A 166 -4.73 13.06 -1.09
C LEU A 166 -6.27 13.00 -1.08
N ARG A 167 -6.83 13.17 0.11
CA ARG A 167 -8.28 13.31 0.30
C ARG A 167 -8.66 14.77 0.50
N ILE A 168 -9.81 15.16 -0.04
CA ILE A 168 -10.31 16.53 0.04
C ILE A 168 -10.65 16.91 1.50
N ASP A 169 -11.22 15.99 2.26
CA ASP A 169 -11.69 16.20 3.64
C ASP A 169 -10.57 16.27 4.70
N ALA A 170 -9.43 15.64 4.40
CA ALA A 170 -8.26 15.62 5.29
C ALA A 170 -7.10 16.48 4.75
N PHE A 171 -7.42 17.43 3.88
CA PHE A 171 -6.44 18.24 3.17
C PHE A 171 -5.95 19.42 4.01
N SER A 172 -4.63 19.51 4.22
CA SER A 172 -4.00 20.66 4.87
C SER A 172 -3.49 21.66 3.83
N LEU A 173 -4.13 22.81 3.75
CA LEU A 173 -3.72 23.91 2.86
C LEU A 173 -2.29 24.37 3.15
N ASP A 174 -1.88 24.38 4.42
CA ASP A 174 -0.53 24.79 4.83
C ASP A 174 0.56 23.87 4.27
N VAL A 175 0.31 22.54 4.31
CA VAL A 175 1.25 21.54 3.78
C VAL A 175 1.38 21.70 2.28
N MET A 176 0.26 21.93 1.60
CA MET A 176 0.25 22.05 0.14
C MET A 176 0.87 23.34 -0.37
N SER A 177 0.64 24.45 0.31
CA SER A 177 1.31 25.71 -0.01
C SER A 177 2.83 25.53 -0.02
N LYS A 178 3.38 24.91 1.01
CA LYS A 178 4.82 24.63 1.11
C LYS A 178 5.34 23.71 -0.01
N VAL A 179 4.59 22.70 -0.39
CA VAL A 179 4.99 21.79 -1.49
C VAL A 179 4.97 22.53 -2.83
N GLN A 180 3.96 23.37 -3.07
CA GLN A 180 3.83 24.14 -4.31
C GLN A 180 4.85 25.28 -4.45
N ASP A 181 5.40 25.78 -3.34
CA ASP A 181 6.45 26.80 -3.36
C ASP A 181 7.76 26.30 -3.98
N ILE A 182 8.01 24.97 -3.94
CA ILE A 182 9.20 24.37 -4.55
C ILE A 182 8.98 24.14 -6.04
N ARG A 183 7.86 23.51 -6.38
CA ARG A 183 7.47 23.24 -7.78
C ARG A 183 5.95 23.19 -7.88
N LYS A 184 5.41 23.93 -8.84
CA LYS A 184 3.98 23.82 -9.19
C LYS A 184 3.69 22.43 -9.72
N SER A 185 3.09 21.58 -8.91
CA SER A 185 2.58 20.27 -9.30
C SER A 185 1.07 20.29 -9.37
N SER A 186 0.49 19.55 -10.29
CA SER A 186 -0.97 19.36 -10.34
C SER A 186 -1.42 18.53 -9.15
N LEU A 187 -2.50 18.95 -8.51
CA LEU A 187 -3.18 18.18 -7.47
C LEU A 187 -4.33 17.39 -8.10
N THR A 188 -4.45 16.15 -7.70
CA THR A 188 -5.56 15.30 -8.13
C THR A 188 -6.41 14.94 -6.92
N PHE A 189 -7.68 15.30 -6.97
CA PHE A 189 -8.65 14.97 -5.95
C PHE A 189 -9.80 14.18 -6.56
N ALA A 190 -10.30 13.19 -5.83
CA ALA A 190 -11.46 12.42 -6.21
C ALA A 190 -12.63 12.70 -5.24
N PRO A 191 -13.74 13.30 -5.71
CA PRO A 191 -14.95 13.47 -4.91
C PRO A 191 -15.73 12.14 -4.77
N GLU A 192 -15.27 11.09 -5.45
CA GLU A 192 -15.78 9.71 -5.48
C GLU A 192 -17.16 9.57 -6.12
N ALA A 193 -18.08 10.52 -5.93
CA ALA A 193 -19.38 10.56 -6.57
C ALA A 193 -19.92 12.00 -6.69
N GLY A 194 -20.77 12.24 -7.72
CA GLY A 194 -21.30 13.55 -8.04
C GLY A 194 -22.40 14.03 -7.10
N SER A 195 -22.98 13.19 -6.26
CA SER A 195 -24.03 13.59 -5.31
C SER A 195 -23.74 13.10 -3.90
N GLN A 196 -24.23 13.85 -2.89
CA GLN A 196 -24.08 13.48 -1.50
C GLN A 196 -24.69 12.11 -1.20
N ARG A 197 -25.90 11.84 -1.72
CA ARG A 197 -26.58 10.55 -1.58
C ARG A 197 -25.67 9.39 -2.04
N MET A 198 -24.99 9.52 -3.17
CA MET A 198 -24.09 8.46 -3.65
C MET A 198 -22.84 8.34 -2.79
N ARG A 199 -22.29 9.45 -2.32
CA ARG A 199 -21.15 9.41 -1.37
C ARG A 199 -21.52 8.69 -0.07
N ASP A 200 -22.72 8.91 0.45
CA ASP A 200 -23.23 8.22 1.64
C ASP A 200 -23.40 6.71 1.36
N VAL A 201 -23.98 6.36 0.20
CA VAL A 201 -24.14 4.95 -0.23
C VAL A 201 -22.81 4.22 -0.28
N ILE A 202 -21.78 4.82 -0.83
CA ILE A 202 -20.43 4.21 -0.91
C ILE A 202 -19.61 4.38 0.37
N ASN A 203 -20.15 5.05 1.38
CA ASN A 203 -19.46 5.37 2.65
C ASN A 203 -18.15 6.15 2.43
N CYS A 204 -18.18 7.11 1.52
CA CYS A 204 -17.01 7.97 1.24
C CYS A 204 -16.77 9.00 2.35
N LEU A 205 -17.82 9.41 3.09
CA LEU A 205 -17.78 10.38 4.21
C LEU A 205 -17.24 11.76 3.82
N LEU A 206 -17.34 12.16 2.56
CA LEU A 206 -17.14 13.52 2.10
C LEU A 206 -18.48 14.25 2.13
N TYR A 207 -18.54 15.34 2.91
CA TYR A 207 -19.72 16.20 2.99
C TYR A 207 -19.45 17.51 2.26
N THR A 208 -20.36 17.88 1.37
CA THR A 208 -20.38 19.22 0.75
C THR A 208 -21.46 20.03 1.45
N SER A 209 -21.07 21.16 2.02
CA SER A 209 -22.00 22.20 2.53
C SER A 209 -22.77 22.84 1.40
#